data_278e52ce40a9c0e215881f08057b63cd
#
_entry.id   278e52ce40a9c0e215881f08057b63cd
#
_cell.length_a   1.000
_cell.length_b   1.000
_cell.length_c   1.000
_cell.angle_alpha   90.00
_cell.angle_beta   90.00
_cell.angle_gamma   90.00
#
_symmetry.space_group_name_H-M   'P 1'
#
loop_
_entity.id
_entity.type
_entity.pdbx_description
1 polymer ?
#
loop_
_entity_poly.entity_id
_entity_poly.type
_entity_poly.pdbx_seq_one_letter_code
_entity_poly.pdbx_strand_id
1 'polypeptide(L)'
;MTELAKRYGGSLYELAAEENLTVELLQQLRTAVNSIEAEPQYLRLLSTPSVPKKERCALLDKAFEGAHPYLVSFLKLLCEEDLLGELPGCLRAYQDRYNVDHNILEVTAVSAIALTAPNREKLLAKLQKMTGKNIVLTETVDPAVLGGLRLDMDGTRLDGTVQRHLERLRTEIDGAVL
;
A
#
# COMPACT_ATOMS: atom_id res chain seq x y z
N MET A 1 -4.17 -7.13 6.72
CA MET A 1 -5.42 -6.52 6.18
C MET A 1 -6.58 -7.42 6.55
N THR A 2 -7.58 -6.86 7.23
CA THR A 2 -8.78 -7.57 7.67
C THR A 2 -9.79 -7.77 6.53
N GLU A 3 -10.71 -8.72 6.68
CA GLU A 3 -11.80 -8.91 5.69
C GLU A 3 -12.74 -7.70 5.63
N LEU A 4 -12.92 -7.00 6.77
CA LEU A 4 -13.69 -5.76 6.80
C LEU A 4 -13.04 -4.66 5.95
N ALA A 5 -11.73 -4.44 6.13
CA ALA A 5 -10.99 -3.48 5.32
C ALA A 5 -11.08 -3.77 3.82
N LYS A 6 -11.00 -5.06 3.42
CA LYS A 6 -11.17 -5.46 2.02
C LYS A 6 -12.58 -5.13 1.48
N ARG A 7 -13.61 -5.40 2.26
CA ARG A 7 -14.99 -5.12 1.87
C ARG A 7 -15.22 -3.63 1.71
N TYR A 8 -14.91 -2.83 2.74
CA TYR A 8 -15.14 -1.38 2.72
C TYR A 8 -14.29 -0.67 1.67
N GLY A 9 -12.99 -0.99 1.58
CA GLY A 9 -12.10 -0.41 0.56
C GLY A 9 -12.48 -0.82 -0.85
N GLY A 10 -12.90 -2.09 -1.04
CA GLY A 10 -13.40 -2.59 -2.31
C GLY A 10 -14.69 -1.91 -2.75
N SER A 11 -15.67 -1.75 -1.84
CA SER A 11 -16.94 -1.06 -2.14
C SER A 11 -16.72 0.42 -2.47
N LEU A 12 -15.80 1.09 -1.78
CA LEU A 12 -15.44 2.47 -2.14
C LEU A 12 -14.82 2.56 -3.53
N TYR A 13 -13.99 1.57 -3.90
CA TYR A 13 -13.41 1.51 -5.24
C TYR A 13 -14.48 1.29 -6.31
N GLU A 14 -15.42 0.36 -6.10
CA GLU A 14 -16.51 0.09 -7.03
C GLU A 14 -17.36 1.34 -7.27
N LEU A 15 -17.73 2.06 -6.21
CA LEU A 15 -18.43 3.34 -6.31
C LEU A 15 -17.61 4.39 -7.08
N ALA A 16 -16.31 4.47 -6.81
CA ALA A 16 -15.41 5.39 -7.52
C ALA A 16 -15.27 5.04 -9.00
N ALA A 17 -15.31 3.76 -9.35
CA ALA A 17 -15.21 3.29 -10.73
C ALA A 17 -16.50 3.62 -11.52
N GLU A 18 -17.66 3.46 -10.92
CA GLU A 18 -18.96 3.84 -11.52
C GLU A 18 -19.02 5.32 -11.88
N GLU A 19 -18.45 6.18 -11.05
CA GLU A 19 -18.46 7.63 -11.20
C GLU A 19 -17.21 8.19 -11.92
N ASN A 20 -16.28 7.33 -12.36
CA ASN A 20 -15.00 7.72 -12.97
C ASN A 20 -14.12 8.60 -12.07
N LEU A 21 -14.16 8.40 -10.77
CA LEU A 21 -13.44 9.16 -9.74
C LEU A 21 -12.30 8.37 -9.09
N THR A 22 -11.87 7.25 -9.70
CA THR A 22 -10.92 6.30 -9.09
C THR A 22 -9.59 6.95 -8.69
N VAL A 23 -9.04 7.82 -9.53
CA VAL A 23 -7.77 8.51 -9.27
C VAL A 23 -7.92 9.57 -8.18
N GLU A 24 -8.97 10.38 -8.28
CA GLU A 24 -9.23 11.47 -7.35
C GLU A 24 -9.48 10.95 -5.93
N LEU A 25 -10.38 9.97 -5.79
CA LEU A 25 -10.69 9.36 -4.50
C LEU A 25 -9.50 8.62 -3.91
N LEU A 26 -8.65 7.97 -4.73
CA LEU A 26 -7.42 7.35 -4.25
C LEU A 26 -6.47 8.38 -3.63
N GLN A 27 -6.27 9.52 -4.28
CA GLN A 27 -5.40 10.58 -3.78
C GLN A 27 -5.95 11.20 -2.49
N GLN A 28 -7.25 11.48 -2.46
CA GLN A 28 -7.90 12.05 -1.27
C GLN A 28 -7.91 11.04 -0.11
N LEU A 29 -8.18 9.75 -0.36
CA LEU A 29 -8.14 8.71 0.66
C LEU A 29 -6.73 8.56 1.23
N ARG A 30 -5.69 8.60 0.39
CA ARG A 30 -4.29 8.57 0.83
C ARG A 30 -3.96 9.78 1.72
N THR A 31 -4.41 10.97 1.33
CA THR A 31 -4.24 12.18 2.13
C THR A 31 -4.94 12.06 3.47
N ALA A 32 -6.17 11.55 3.48
CA ALA A 32 -6.94 11.34 4.72
C ALA A 32 -6.25 10.36 5.68
N VAL A 33 -5.75 9.21 5.17
CA VAL A 33 -4.98 8.25 5.96
C VAL A 33 -3.76 8.91 6.58
N ASN A 34 -2.94 9.58 5.76
CA ASN A 34 -1.72 10.24 6.25
C ASN A 34 -2.02 11.31 7.30
N SER A 35 -3.09 12.10 7.11
CA SER A 35 -3.49 13.14 8.06
C SER A 35 -3.95 12.57 9.40
N ILE A 36 -4.71 11.46 9.37
CA ILE A 36 -5.19 10.79 10.58
C ILE A 36 -4.04 10.08 11.30
N GLU A 37 -3.10 9.46 10.58
CA GLU A 37 -1.93 8.80 11.15
C GLU A 37 -0.93 9.80 11.75
N ALA A 38 -0.83 11.01 11.18
CA ALA A 38 0.02 12.08 11.72
C ALA A 38 -0.49 12.60 13.08
N GLU A 39 -1.78 12.46 13.36
CA GLU A 39 -2.43 12.94 14.58
C GLU A 39 -3.09 11.81 15.38
N PRO A 40 -2.31 10.99 16.11
CA PRO A 40 -2.85 9.85 16.87
C PRO A 40 -3.89 10.23 17.94
N GLN A 41 -3.82 11.47 18.42
CA GLN A 41 -4.79 11.98 19.40
C GLN A 41 -6.17 12.17 18.75
N TYR A 42 -6.20 12.59 17.50
CA TYR A 42 -7.43 12.74 16.73
C TYR A 42 -8.10 11.38 16.49
N LEU A 43 -7.33 10.38 16.10
CA LEU A 43 -7.84 9.01 15.95
C LEU A 43 -8.42 8.47 17.27
N ARG A 44 -7.73 8.70 18.40
CA ARG A 44 -8.23 8.32 19.73
C ARG A 44 -9.53 9.01 20.08
N LEU A 45 -9.64 10.31 19.80
CA LEU A 45 -10.87 11.08 20.04
C LEU A 45 -12.04 10.51 19.25
N LEU A 46 -11.83 10.22 17.97
CA LEU A 46 -12.84 9.64 17.08
C LEU A 46 -13.24 8.21 17.43
N SER A 47 -12.36 7.47 18.14
CA SER A 47 -12.60 6.10 18.58
C SER A 47 -13.09 6.00 20.04
N THR A 48 -13.23 7.14 20.74
CA THR A 48 -13.61 7.16 22.16
C THR A 48 -15.12 7.02 22.32
N PRO A 49 -15.61 5.97 23.02
CA PRO A 49 -17.07 5.73 23.17
C PRO A 49 -17.81 6.82 23.96
N SER A 50 -17.11 7.60 24.79
CA SER A 50 -17.70 8.70 25.56
C SER A 50 -18.10 9.91 24.72
N VAL A 51 -17.60 10.02 23.49
CA VAL A 51 -17.99 11.08 22.55
C VAL A 51 -19.14 10.58 21.67
N PRO A 52 -20.29 11.26 21.64
CA PRO A 52 -21.44 10.87 20.83
C PRO A 52 -21.06 10.73 19.35
N LYS A 53 -21.59 9.71 18.65
CA LYS A 53 -21.30 9.45 17.23
C LYS A 53 -21.55 10.69 16.35
N LYS A 54 -22.61 11.45 16.62
CA LYS A 54 -22.91 12.70 15.89
C LYS A 54 -21.80 13.75 16.00
N GLU A 55 -21.21 13.89 17.19
CA GLU A 55 -20.12 14.85 17.40
C GLU A 55 -18.86 14.39 16.68
N ARG A 56 -18.55 13.09 16.74
CA ARG A 56 -17.41 12.49 15.99
C ARG A 56 -17.56 12.70 14.48
N CYS A 57 -18.75 12.47 13.92
CA CYS A 57 -19.03 12.73 12.51
C CYS A 57 -18.93 14.24 12.16
N ALA A 58 -19.38 15.13 13.02
CA ALA A 58 -19.25 16.57 12.81
C ALA A 58 -17.77 17.04 12.82
N LEU A 59 -16.92 16.39 13.61
CA LEU A 59 -15.47 16.65 13.57
C LEU A 59 -14.85 16.21 12.24
N LEU A 60 -15.29 15.08 11.67
CA LEU A 60 -14.86 14.63 10.35
C LEU A 60 -15.32 15.60 9.24
N ASP A 61 -16.55 16.12 9.30
CA ASP A 61 -17.05 17.12 8.35
C ASP A 61 -16.16 18.37 8.32
N LYS A 62 -15.76 18.86 9.50
CA LYS A 62 -14.87 20.02 9.62
C LYS A 62 -13.44 19.74 9.19
N ALA A 63 -12.91 18.58 9.54
CA ALA A 63 -11.51 18.23 9.24
C ALA A 63 -11.29 17.98 7.73
N PHE A 64 -12.31 17.46 7.06
CA PHE A 64 -12.26 17.13 5.64
C PHE A 64 -13.18 18.05 4.80
N GLU A 65 -13.34 19.30 5.25
CA GLU A 65 -14.03 20.33 4.49
C GLU A 65 -13.34 20.57 3.14
N GLY A 66 -14.09 20.39 2.05
CA GLY A 66 -13.55 20.46 0.68
C GLY A 66 -13.09 19.13 0.09
N ALA A 67 -13.12 18.03 0.85
CA ALA A 67 -12.94 16.69 0.28
C ALA A 67 -14.19 16.22 -0.46
N HIS A 68 -14.03 15.25 -1.35
CA HIS A 68 -15.15 14.70 -2.11
C HIS A 68 -16.22 14.11 -1.17
N PRO A 69 -17.53 14.34 -1.41
CA PRO A 69 -18.61 13.88 -0.52
C PRO A 69 -18.60 12.37 -0.25
N TYR A 70 -18.20 11.56 -1.23
CA TYR A 70 -18.08 10.11 -1.07
C TYR A 70 -17.02 9.72 -0.04
N LEU A 71 -15.87 10.43 -0.03
CA LEU A 71 -14.83 10.18 0.98
C LEU A 71 -15.32 10.56 2.38
N VAL A 72 -15.95 11.73 2.52
CA VAL A 72 -16.46 12.19 3.82
C VAL A 72 -17.51 11.20 4.35
N SER A 73 -18.45 10.78 3.49
CA SER A 73 -19.47 9.78 3.84
C SER A 73 -18.85 8.45 4.23
N PHE A 74 -17.80 8.02 3.54
CA PHE A 74 -17.06 6.80 3.85
C PHE A 74 -16.36 6.87 5.21
N LEU A 75 -15.70 8.00 5.52
CA LEU A 75 -15.05 8.22 6.82
C LEU A 75 -16.08 8.24 7.97
N LYS A 76 -17.25 8.85 7.75
CA LYS A 76 -18.36 8.84 8.72
C LYS A 76 -18.88 7.43 8.95
N LEU A 77 -19.07 6.65 7.89
CA LEU A 77 -19.50 5.26 7.98
C LEU A 77 -18.53 4.45 8.84
N LEU A 78 -17.21 4.55 8.59
CA LEU A 78 -16.20 3.89 9.41
C LEU A 78 -16.20 4.39 10.86
N CYS A 79 -16.49 5.67 11.09
CA CYS A 79 -16.61 6.24 12.43
C CYS A 79 -17.83 5.71 13.19
N GLU A 80 -18.98 5.58 12.53
CA GLU A 80 -20.21 5.06 13.09
C GLU A 80 -20.11 3.59 13.46
N GLU A 81 -19.35 2.82 12.69
CA GLU A 81 -19.08 1.38 12.94
C GLU A 81 -17.87 1.15 13.85
N ASP A 82 -17.25 2.22 14.38
CA ASP A 82 -16.01 2.17 15.19
C ASP A 82 -14.83 1.47 14.49
N LEU A 83 -14.77 1.59 13.14
CA LEU A 83 -13.78 0.94 12.25
C LEU A 83 -12.73 1.90 11.68
N LEU A 84 -12.59 3.11 12.23
CA LEU A 84 -11.58 4.08 11.74
C LEU A 84 -10.14 3.55 11.79
N GLY A 85 -9.84 2.64 12.71
CA GLY A 85 -8.55 1.95 12.78
C GLY A 85 -8.26 1.07 11.56
N GLU A 86 -9.27 0.67 10.81
CA GLU A 86 -9.14 -0.12 9.57
C GLU A 86 -8.89 0.74 8.32
N LEU A 87 -8.90 2.06 8.45
CA LEU A 87 -8.77 3.00 7.33
C LEU A 87 -7.50 2.76 6.49
N PRO A 88 -6.30 2.50 7.06
CA PRO A 88 -5.10 2.13 6.27
C PRO A 88 -5.29 0.83 5.48
N GLY A 89 -6.01 -0.14 6.06
CA GLY A 89 -6.37 -1.37 5.38
C GLY A 89 -7.36 -1.14 4.22
N CYS A 90 -8.31 -0.22 4.39
CA CYS A 90 -9.25 0.17 3.34
C CYS A 90 -8.53 0.86 2.17
N LEU A 91 -7.57 1.74 2.45
CA LEU A 91 -6.72 2.36 1.42
C LEU A 91 -5.98 1.30 0.62
N ARG A 92 -5.37 0.32 1.31
CA ARG A 92 -4.66 -0.77 0.64
C ARG A 92 -5.58 -1.61 -0.24
N ALA A 93 -6.76 -1.96 0.25
CA ALA A 93 -7.75 -2.72 -0.53
C ALA A 93 -8.24 -1.95 -1.77
N TYR A 94 -8.44 -0.64 -1.62
CA TYR A 94 -8.75 0.25 -2.74
C TYR A 94 -7.63 0.26 -3.78
N GLN A 95 -6.37 0.41 -3.33
CA GLN A 95 -5.20 0.45 -4.19
C GLN A 95 -4.97 -0.88 -4.92
N ASP A 96 -5.16 -2.01 -4.24
CA ASP A 96 -5.06 -3.34 -4.84
C ASP A 96 -6.06 -3.49 -6.00
N ARG A 97 -7.33 -3.05 -5.82
CA ARG A 97 -8.35 -3.06 -6.89
C ARG A 97 -7.98 -2.12 -8.03
N TYR A 98 -7.57 -0.90 -7.71
CA TYR A 98 -7.09 0.08 -8.68
C TYR A 98 -5.94 -0.47 -9.53
N ASN A 99 -4.97 -1.12 -8.89
CA ASN A 99 -3.82 -1.71 -9.56
C ASN A 99 -4.21 -2.85 -10.52
N VAL A 100 -5.17 -3.69 -10.12
CA VAL A 100 -5.69 -4.77 -10.97
C VAL A 100 -6.34 -4.20 -12.23
N ASP A 101 -7.25 -3.24 -12.10
CA ASP A 101 -8.01 -2.68 -13.21
C ASP A 101 -7.15 -1.86 -14.17
N HIS A 102 -6.10 -1.21 -13.65
CA HIS A 102 -5.16 -0.42 -14.48
C HIS A 102 -3.93 -1.21 -14.93
N ASN A 103 -3.92 -2.54 -14.67
CA ASN A 103 -2.82 -3.42 -15.02
C ASN A 103 -1.47 -2.94 -14.47
N ILE A 104 -1.48 -2.45 -13.21
CA ILE A 104 -0.31 -1.94 -12.51
C ILE A 104 0.26 -3.06 -11.61
N LEU A 105 1.58 -3.15 -11.55
CA LEU A 105 2.30 -3.99 -10.58
C LEU A 105 3.26 -3.13 -9.77
N GLU A 106 3.02 -3.08 -8.47
CA GLU A 106 3.95 -2.43 -7.54
C GLU A 106 5.11 -3.38 -7.24
N VAL A 107 6.33 -2.87 -7.42
CA VAL A 107 7.57 -3.62 -7.17
C VAL A 107 8.44 -2.80 -6.24
N THR A 108 8.83 -3.38 -5.11
CA THR A 108 9.85 -2.79 -4.24
C THR A 108 11.19 -3.44 -4.53
N ALA A 109 12.14 -2.63 -4.98
CA ALA A 109 13.52 -3.04 -5.22
C ALA A 109 14.38 -2.66 -4.02
N VAL A 110 14.93 -3.65 -3.33
CA VAL A 110 15.83 -3.46 -2.19
C VAL A 110 17.25 -3.79 -2.61
N SER A 111 18.17 -2.86 -2.44
CA SER A 111 19.59 -2.98 -2.84
C SER A 111 20.52 -2.36 -1.79
N ALA A 112 21.78 -2.79 -1.77
CA ALA A 112 22.80 -2.24 -0.85
C ALA A 112 23.13 -0.77 -1.11
N ILE A 113 23.02 -0.34 -2.37
CA ILE A 113 23.29 1.03 -2.85
C ILE A 113 22.17 1.47 -3.78
N ALA A 114 21.93 2.76 -3.88
CA ALA A 114 20.94 3.31 -4.80
C ALA A 114 21.18 2.84 -6.25
N LEU A 115 20.10 2.49 -6.94
CA LEU A 115 20.16 2.09 -8.33
C LEU A 115 20.57 3.30 -9.20
N THR A 116 21.49 3.07 -10.13
CA THR A 116 21.79 4.09 -11.15
C THR A 116 20.65 4.19 -12.15
N ALA A 117 20.44 5.37 -12.75
CA ALA A 117 19.38 5.57 -13.74
C ALA A 117 19.37 4.51 -14.86
N PRO A 118 20.52 4.13 -15.48
CA PRO A 118 20.51 3.08 -16.50
C PRO A 118 20.11 1.70 -15.97
N ASN A 119 20.46 1.37 -14.73
CA ASN A 119 20.08 0.09 -14.11
C ASN A 119 18.60 0.05 -13.76
N ARG A 120 18.04 1.17 -13.30
CA ARG A 120 16.62 1.34 -13.06
C ARG A 120 15.79 1.14 -14.34
N GLU A 121 16.19 1.79 -15.44
CA GLU A 121 15.52 1.63 -16.72
C GLU A 121 15.57 0.20 -17.26
N LYS A 122 16.73 -0.46 -17.18
CA LYS A 122 16.87 -1.86 -17.56
C LYS A 122 16.01 -2.79 -16.71
N LEU A 123 15.93 -2.53 -15.40
CA LEU A 123 15.08 -3.30 -14.49
C LEU A 123 13.61 -3.15 -14.85
N LEU A 124 13.14 -1.91 -15.05
CA LEU A 124 11.77 -1.60 -15.45
C LEU A 124 11.41 -2.30 -16.76
N ALA A 125 12.24 -2.15 -17.80
CA ALA A 125 12.01 -2.76 -19.11
C ALA A 125 11.94 -4.30 -19.02
N LYS A 126 12.80 -4.91 -18.20
CA LYS A 126 12.81 -6.36 -17.98
C LYS A 126 11.56 -6.83 -17.25
N LEU A 127 11.14 -6.12 -16.20
CA LEU A 127 9.93 -6.44 -15.43
C LEU A 127 8.68 -6.28 -16.30
N GLN A 128 8.57 -5.19 -17.06
CA GLN A 128 7.45 -4.98 -18.00
C GLN A 128 7.37 -6.09 -19.05
N LYS A 129 8.52 -6.50 -19.60
CA LYS A 129 8.56 -7.59 -20.60
C LYS A 129 8.14 -8.95 -20.00
N MET A 130 8.49 -9.19 -18.73
CA MET A 130 8.18 -10.46 -18.05
C MET A 130 6.72 -10.54 -17.60
N THR A 131 6.16 -9.41 -17.14
CA THR A 131 4.83 -9.39 -16.50
C THR A 131 3.73 -8.89 -17.43
N GLY A 132 4.07 -8.14 -18.48
CA GLY A 132 3.10 -7.45 -19.34
C GLY A 132 2.33 -6.32 -18.64
N LYS A 133 2.76 -5.93 -17.43
CA LYS A 133 2.09 -4.92 -16.59
C LYS A 133 2.84 -3.60 -16.55
N ASN A 134 2.14 -2.53 -16.19
CA ASN A 134 2.74 -1.25 -15.89
C ASN A 134 3.44 -1.34 -14.51
N ILE A 135 4.75 -1.10 -14.47
CA ILE A 135 5.53 -1.26 -13.24
C ILE A 135 5.65 0.06 -12.50
N VAL A 136 5.21 0.08 -11.24
CA VAL A 136 5.51 1.15 -10.30
C VAL A 136 6.65 0.67 -9.39
N LEU A 137 7.85 1.21 -9.59
CA LEU A 137 9.05 0.81 -8.88
C LEU A 137 9.32 1.72 -7.69
N THR A 138 9.33 1.15 -6.49
CA THR A 138 9.80 1.80 -5.27
C THR A 138 11.19 1.26 -4.93
N GLU A 139 12.14 2.15 -4.66
CA GLU A 139 13.51 1.78 -4.31
C GLU A 139 13.76 1.96 -2.82
N THR A 140 14.34 0.95 -2.20
CA THR A 140 14.76 0.98 -0.80
C THR A 140 16.24 0.59 -0.72
N VAL A 141 17.03 1.42 -0.07
CA VAL A 141 18.45 1.11 0.18
C VAL A 141 18.55 0.47 1.56
N ASP A 142 19.05 -0.76 1.60
CA ASP A 142 19.28 -1.51 2.82
C ASP A 142 20.74 -2.00 2.85
N PRO A 143 21.62 -1.39 3.65
CA PRO A 143 23.03 -1.78 3.76
C PRO A 143 23.25 -3.19 4.27
N ALA A 144 22.24 -3.81 4.90
CA ALA A 144 22.30 -5.22 5.34
C ALA A 144 22.31 -6.20 4.15
N VAL A 145 21.88 -5.76 2.97
CA VAL A 145 22.01 -6.52 1.72
C VAL A 145 23.46 -6.47 1.27
N LEU A 146 24.20 -7.59 1.41
CA LEU A 146 25.63 -7.70 1.09
C LEU A 146 25.97 -7.51 -0.41
N GLY A 147 24.98 -7.21 -1.24
CA GLY A 147 25.08 -7.01 -2.69
C GLY A 147 23.99 -7.77 -3.45
N GLY A 148 23.75 -7.34 -4.68
CA GLY A 148 22.64 -7.87 -5.49
C GLY A 148 21.36 -7.06 -5.32
N LEU A 149 20.25 -7.64 -5.74
CA LEU A 149 18.93 -7.00 -5.78
C LEU A 149 17.87 -7.97 -5.26
N ARG A 150 17.07 -7.51 -4.31
CA ARG A 150 15.85 -8.18 -3.89
C ARG A 150 14.65 -7.44 -4.46
N LEU A 151 13.73 -8.16 -5.04
CA LEU A 151 12.47 -7.61 -5.55
C LEU A 151 11.30 -8.22 -4.77
N ASP A 152 10.51 -7.36 -4.16
CA ASP A 152 9.28 -7.73 -3.48
C ASP A 152 8.11 -7.28 -4.39
N MET A 153 7.30 -8.23 -4.87
CA MET A 153 6.20 -8.01 -5.83
C MET A 153 4.98 -8.82 -5.40
N ASP A 154 3.86 -8.16 -5.13
CA ASP A 154 2.56 -8.80 -4.91
C ASP A 154 2.63 -10.10 -4.04
N GLY A 155 3.31 -10.00 -2.89
CA GLY A 155 3.53 -11.14 -1.98
C GLY A 155 4.59 -12.15 -2.43
N THR A 156 5.15 -12.00 -3.62
CA THR A 156 6.24 -12.83 -4.13
C THR A 156 7.58 -12.11 -3.95
N ARG A 157 8.54 -12.79 -3.35
CA ARG A 157 9.89 -12.28 -3.17
C ARG A 157 10.86 -12.97 -4.11
N LEU A 158 11.47 -12.19 -5.00
CA LEU A 158 12.60 -12.64 -5.82
C LEU A 158 13.89 -12.10 -5.21
N ASP A 159 14.69 -12.99 -4.68
CA ASP A 159 15.93 -12.66 -4.00
C ASP A 159 17.12 -13.09 -4.84
N GLY A 160 17.75 -12.12 -5.49
CA GLY A 160 18.99 -12.25 -6.26
C GLY A 160 20.22 -11.73 -5.51
N THR A 161 20.18 -11.70 -4.17
CA THR A 161 21.31 -11.22 -3.39
C THR A 161 22.45 -12.24 -3.36
N VAL A 162 23.68 -11.72 -3.21
CA VAL A 162 24.90 -12.54 -3.07
C VAL A 162 24.82 -13.42 -1.84
N GLN A 163 24.19 -12.94 -0.76
CA GLN A 163 23.99 -13.71 0.46
C GLN A 163 23.19 -14.99 0.18
N ARG A 164 22.07 -14.92 -0.52
CA ARG A 164 21.26 -16.09 -0.86
C ARG A 164 21.98 -17.05 -1.80
N HIS A 165 22.81 -16.51 -2.70
CA HIS A 165 23.64 -17.33 -3.56
C HIS A 165 24.68 -18.12 -2.76
N LEU A 166 25.33 -17.49 -1.77
CA LEU A 166 26.29 -18.13 -0.86
C LEU A 166 25.61 -19.17 0.04
N GLU A 167 24.40 -18.88 0.56
CA GLU A 167 23.63 -19.82 1.36
C GLU A 167 23.27 -21.09 0.56
N ARG A 168 22.88 -20.92 -0.71
CA ARG A 168 22.62 -22.06 -1.60
C ARG A 168 23.87 -22.90 -1.85
N LEU A 169 25.00 -22.27 -2.16
CA LEU A 169 26.28 -22.96 -2.34
C LEU A 169 26.70 -23.72 -1.08
N ARG A 170 26.54 -23.11 0.10
CA ARG A 170 26.82 -23.77 1.37
C ARG A 170 25.94 -25.02 1.55
N THR A 171 24.64 -24.91 1.30
CA THR A 171 23.71 -26.03 1.41
C THR A 171 24.04 -27.16 0.41
N GLU A 172 24.47 -26.81 -0.80
CA GLU A 172 24.90 -27.77 -1.81
C GLU A 172 26.18 -28.49 -1.39
N ILE A 173 27.14 -27.79 -0.78
CA ILE A 173 28.39 -28.36 -0.27
C ILE A 173 28.10 -29.26 0.95
N ASP A 174 27.30 -28.79 1.91
CA ASP A 174 26.94 -29.58 3.10
C ASP A 174 26.14 -30.85 2.74
N GLY A 175 25.33 -30.80 1.67
CA GLY A 175 24.60 -31.96 1.14
C GLY A 175 25.43 -32.93 0.29
N ALA A 176 26.59 -32.49 -0.19
CA ALA A 176 27.50 -33.34 -0.98
C ALA A 176 28.58 -34.08 -0.13
N VAL A 177 28.68 -33.72 1.15
CA VAL A 177 29.68 -34.28 2.10
C VAL A 177 29.10 -35.42 2.96
N LEU A 178 27.84 -35.80 2.75
CA LEU A 178 27.16 -36.97 3.32
C LEU A 178 26.98 -38.04 2.27
#